data_ded53e076125b57093e7168ed2170788
#
_entry.id   ded53e076125b57093e7168ed2170788
#
_cell.length_a   1.000
_cell.length_b   1.000
_cell.length_c   1.000
_cell.angle_alpha   90.00
_cell.angle_beta   90.00
_cell.angle_gamma   90.00
#
_symmetry.space_group_name_H-M   'P 1'
#
loop_
_entity.id
_entity.type
_entity.pdbx_description
1 polymer ?
#
loop_
_entity_poly.entity_id
_entity_poly.type
_entity_poly.pdbx_seq_one_letter_code
_entity_poly.pdbx_strand_id
1 'polypeptide(L)'
;MSKIKSFPNLIEEVNFNYVKLILIFLLLKTSPCFATNNLIININDTKIILEGNFVQGGLVKGKVNKDLDIKFKEKVLRKTSDGSFVIGFGRDHPKKANLYFFINQNWILKKLDIKQRKYKTQVINGL
;
A
#
# COMPACT_ATOMS: atom_id res chain seq x y z
N MET A 1 62.52 5.24 -13.48
CA MET A 1 61.55 4.20 -13.83
C MET A 1 60.90 3.50 -12.63
N SER A 2 61.27 3.85 -11.42
CA SER A 2 60.63 3.34 -10.21
C SER A 2 59.26 3.98 -9.92
N LYS A 3 58.88 5.04 -10.59
CA LYS A 3 57.60 5.75 -10.37
C LYS A 3 56.38 5.05 -10.91
N ILE A 4 56.51 4.12 -11.84
CA ILE A 4 55.39 3.39 -12.46
C ILE A 4 54.90 2.25 -11.55
N LYS A 5 55.71 1.74 -10.65
CA LYS A 5 55.35 0.63 -9.74
C LYS A 5 54.48 1.05 -8.56
N SER A 6 54.40 2.33 -8.21
CA SER A 6 53.55 2.81 -7.11
C SER A 6 52.11 3.13 -7.53
N PHE A 7 51.88 3.31 -8.82
CA PHE A 7 50.54 3.60 -9.34
C PHE A 7 49.52 2.48 -9.21
N PRO A 8 49.87 1.19 -9.51
CA PRO A 8 48.89 0.09 -9.35
C PRO A 8 48.43 -0.11 -7.92
N ASN A 9 49.32 0.09 -6.93
CA ASN A 9 48.96 -0.08 -5.53
C ASN A 9 48.00 0.99 -5.02
N LEU A 10 48.13 2.22 -5.47
CA LEU A 10 47.20 3.31 -5.14
C LEU A 10 45.82 3.08 -5.74
N ILE A 11 45.74 2.54 -6.95
CA ILE A 11 44.49 2.22 -7.63
C ILE A 11 43.79 1.04 -6.94
N GLU A 12 44.50 0.06 -6.49
CA GLU A 12 43.96 -1.08 -5.72
C GLU A 12 43.40 -0.65 -4.37
N GLU A 13 44.05 0.23 -3.65
CA GLU A 13 43.54 0.77 -2.39
C GLU A 13 42.25 1.61 -2.59
N VAL A 14 42.24 2.44 -3.62
CA VAL A 14 41.04 3.23 -3.97
C VAL A 14 39.88 2.33 -4.37
N ASN A 15 40.12 1.30 -5.17
CA ASN A 15 39.08 0.34 -5.57
C ASN A 15 38.51 -0.44 -4.37
N PHE A 16 39.34 -0.82 -3.41
CA PHE A 16 38.91 -1.53 -2.21
C PHE A 16 37.97 -0.66 -1.35
N ASN A 17 38.28 0.61 -1.20
CA ASN A 17 37.43 1.56 -0.49
C ASN A 17 36.12 1.83 -1.25
N TYR A 18 36.17 1.92 -2.58
CA TYR A 18 34.97 2.03 -3.42
C TYR A 18 34.06 0.81 -3.32
N VAL A 19 34.64 -0.39 -3.32
CA VAL A 19 33.86 -1.63 -3.17
C VAL A 19 33.18 -1.69 -1.80
N LYS A 20 33.85 -1.27 -0.72
CA LYS A 20 33.22 -1.14 0.61
C LYS A 20 32.10 -0.13 0.64
N LEU A 21 32.28 1.04 0.03
CA LEU A 21 31.26 2.07 -0.08
C LEU A 21 30.05 1.61 -0.90
N ILE A 22 30.28 0.93 -2.00
CA ILE A 22 29.22 0.35 -2.85
C ILE A 22 28.46 -0.74 -2.10
N LEU A 23 29.13 -1.59 -1.33
CA LEU A 23 28.52 -2.64 -0.52
C LEU A 23 27.63 -2.05 0.60
N ILE A 24 28.10 -1.00 1.27
CA ILE A 24 27.33 -0.28 2.30
C ILE A 24 26.13 0.42 1.66
N PHE A 25 26.29 1.00 0.47
CA PHE A 25 25.19 1.66 -0.26
C PHE A 25 24.15 0.65 -0.77
N LEU A 26 24.57 -0.56 -1.12
CA LEU A 26 23.68 -1.66 -1.53
C LEU A 26 22.86 -2.21 -0.35
N LEU A 27 23.46 -2.28 0.84
CA LEU A 27 22.79 -2.74 2.06
C LEU A 27 21.72 -1.75 2.56
N LEU A 28 21.87 -0.45 2.27
CA LEU A 28 20.91 0.57 2.64
C LEU A 28 19.65 0.60 1.75
N LYS A 29 19.65 -0.11 0.63
CA LYS A 29 18.52 -0.14 -0.31
C LYS A 29 17.52 -1.28 -0.08
N THR A 30 17.72 -2.11 0.91
CA THR A 30 16.70 -3.08 1.33
C THR A 30 15.66 -2.42 2.22
N SER A 31 15.05 -1.35 1.73
CA SER A 31 13.80 -0.89 2.31
C SER A 31 12.78 -1.99 2.06
N PRO A 32 12.12 -2.53 3.08
CA PRO A 32 11.00 -3.41 2.84
C PRO A 32 9.97 -2.62 2.04
N CYS A 33 9.88 -2.91 0.77
CA CYS A 33 8.80 -2.42 -0.05
C CYS A 33 7.53 -3.11 0.46
N PHE A 34 6.82 -2.44 1.37
CA PHE A 34 5.45 -2.82 1.66
C PHE A 34 4.68 -2.62 0.37
N ALA A 35 4.34 -3.71 -0.30
CA ALA A 35 3.51 -3.66 -1.48
C ALA A 35 2.13 -3.14 -1.04
N THR A 36 1.91 -1.85 -1.19
CA THR A 36 0.59 -1.26 -1.09
C THR A 36 -0.17 -1.66 -2.35
N ASN A 37 -1.26 -2.38 -2.17
CA ASN A 37 -2.13 -2.72 -3.29
C ASN A 37 -2.93 -1.48 -3.67
N ASN A 38 -2.74 -1.03 -4.89
CA ASN A 38 -3.48 0.08 -5.46
C ASN A 38 -4.54 -0.46 -6.43
N LEU A 39 -5.77 -0.08 -6.22
CA LEU A 39 -6.89 -0.39 -7.10
C LEU A 39 -7.43 0.91 -7.69
N ILE A 40 -7.46 0.99 -9.01
CA ILE A 40 -8.01 2.14 -9.73
C ILE A 40 -9.35 1.71 -10.34
N ILE A 41 -10.40 2.43 -9.99
CA ILE A 41 -11.74 2.24 -10.51
C ILE A 41 -12.11 3.47 -11.36
N ASN A 42 -12.40 3.24 -12.61
CA ASN A 42 -12.89 4.29 -13.51
C ASN A 42 -14.35 4.03 -13.83
N ILE A 43 -15.21 5.00 -13.53
CA ILE A 43 -16.63 4.96 -13.85
C ILE A 43 -16.97 6.26 -14.57
N ASN A 44 -17.26 6.18 -15.87
CA ASN A 44 -17.43 7.36 -16.71
C ASN A 44 -16.21 8.30 -16.54
N ASP A 45 -16.45 9.57 -16.21
CA ASP A 45 -15.39 10.57 -15.97
C ASP A 45 -14.87 10.58 -14.52
N THR A 46 -15.33 9.64 -13.68
CA THR A 46 -14.96 9.58 -12.27
C THR A 46 -13.85 8.58 -12.07
N LYS A 47 -12.73 9.06 -11.52
CA LYS A 47 -11.59 8.23 -11.13
C LYS A 47 -11.54 8.07 -9.62
N ILE A 48 -11.52 6.83 -9.18
CA ILE A 48 -11.45 6.46 -7.77
C ILE A 48 -10.19 5.64 -7.56
N ILE A 49 -9.35 6.07 -6.65
CA ILE A 49 -8.12 5.38 -6.30
C ILE A 49 -8.28 4.81 -4.90
N LEU A 50 -8.11 3.51 -4.74
CA LEU A 50 -8.10 2.83 -3.46
C LEU A 50 -6.71 2.28 -3.19
N GLU A 51 -6.14 2.61 -2.05
CA GLU A 51 -4.79 2.25 -1.67
C GLU A 51 -4.77 1.69 -0.24
N GLY A 52 -4.17 0.54 -0.06
CA GLY A 52 -4.05 -0.06 1.27
C GLY A 52 -4.12 -1.58 1.28
N ASN A 53 -4.56 -2.12 2.42
CA ASN A 53 -4.62 -3.55 2.66
C ASN A 53 -6.07 -4.06 2.56
N PHE A 54 -6.37 -4.75 1.45
CA PHE A 54 -7.66 -5.40 1.22
C PHE A 54 -7.71 -6.76 1.91
N VAL A 55 -7.67 -6.73 3.23
CA VAL A 55 -7.60 -7.92 4.09
C VAL A 55 -8.44 -7.69 5.36
N GLN A 56 -8.92 -8.76 5.97
CA GLN A 56 -9.59 -8.67 7.28
C GLN A 56 -8.73 -7.91 8.28
N GLY A 57 -9.32 -6.96 9.01
CA GLY A 57 -8.59 -6.06 9.92
C GLY A 57 -7.75 -4.99 9.22
N GLY A 58 -7.78 -4.91 7.90
CA GLY A 58 -7.04 -3.94 7.12
C GLY A 58 -7.73 -2.60 6.97
N LEU A 59 -6.97 -1.62 6.49
CA LEU A 59 -7.41 -0.26 6.23
C LEU A 59 -7.08 0.11 4.78
N VAL A 60 -8.04 0.75 4.12
CA VAL A 60 -7.90 1.26 2.76
C VAL A 60 -8.23 2.74 2.74
N LYS A 61 -7.33 3.51 2.16
CA LYS A 61 -7.52 4.93 1.87
C LYS A 61 -8.03 5.09 0.44
N GLY A 62 -9.08 5.85 0.27
CA GLY A 62 -9.62 6.16 -1.04
C GLY A 62 -9.50 7.64 -1.38
N LYS A 63 -9.47 7.93 -2.67
CA LYS A 63 -9.53 9.28 -3.20
C LYS A 63 -10.38 9.32 -4.46
N VAL A 64 -11.29 10.27 -4.54
CA VAL A 64 -12.12 10.54 -5.72
C VAL A 64 -11.78 11.92 -6.29
N ASN A 65 -11.84 12.03 -7.61
CA ASN A 65 -11.59 13.30 -8.32
C ASN A 65 -12.81 14.22 -8.43
N LYS A 66 -13.97 13.75 -8.01
CA LYS A 66 -15.22 14.51 -8.02
C LYS A 66 -15.93 14.45 -6.67
N ASP A 67 -16.74 15.44 -6.37
CA ASP A 67 -17.60 15.40 -5.20
C ASP A 67 -18.80 14.47 -5.47
N LEU A 68 -18.80 13.33 -4.78
CA LEU A 68 -19.87 12.34 -4.86
C LEU A 68 -20.01 11.61 -3.54
N ASP A 69 -21.20 11.06 -3.29
CA ASP A 69 -21.44 10.27 -2.10
C ASP A 69 -20.95 8.84 -2.26
N ILE A 70 -20.35 8.32 -1.22
CA ILE A 70 -19.81 6.95 -1.15
C ILE A 70 -20.44 6.26 0.03
N LYS A 71 -20.99 5.06 -0.19
CA LYS A 71 -21.56 4.21 0.87
C LYS A 71 -20.71 2.96 1.08
N PHE A 72 -20.46 2.68 2.33
CA PHE A 72 -19.89 1.42 2.78
C PHE A 72 -20.67 0.90 4.00
N LYS A 73 -21.11 -0.36 3.99
CA LYS A 73 -21.98 -0.92 5.03
C LYS A 73 -23.21 -0.04 5.33
N GLU A 74 -23.88 0.40 4.29
CA GLU A 74 -25.10 1.23 4.34
C GLU A 74 -24.92 2.63 4.97
N LYS A 75 -23.68 3.00 5.29
CA LYS A 75 -23.35 4.33 5.80
C LYS A 75 -22.64 5.16 4.74
N VAL A 76 -23.04 6.41 4.61
CA VAL A 76 -22.34 7.38 3.79
C VAL A 76 -21.03 7.73 4.46
N LEU A 77 -19.92 7.59 3.72
CA LEU A 77 -18.58 7.88 4.23
C LEU A 77 -18.32 9.38 4.29
N ARG A 78 -17.60 9.80 5.32
CA ARG A 78 -17.08 11.16 5.38
C ARG A 78 -15.87 11.30 4.48
N LYS A 79 -15.84 12.37 3.71
CA LYS A 79 -14.73 12.74 2.84
C LYS A 79 -14.12 14.05 3.32
N THR A 80 -12.82 14.18 3.11
CA THR A 80 -12.11 15.46 3.26
C THR A 80 -12.36 16.36 2.06
N SER A 81 -11.96 17.63 2.15
CA SER A 81 -12.16 18.61 1.07
C SER A 81 -11.45 18.23 -0.24
N ASP A 82 -10.37 17.44 -0.17
CA ASP A 82 -9.63 16.92 -1.32
C ASP A 82 -10.19 15.60 -1.89
N GLY A 83 -11.33 15.12 -1.37
CA GLY A 83 -11.99 13.90 -1.82
C GLY A 83 -11.42 12.61 -1.23
N SER A 84 -10.63 12.68 -0.17
CA SER A 84 -10.08 11.50 0.50
C SER A 84 -11.06 10.92 1.52
N PHE A 85 -11.09 9.59 1.61
CA PHE A 85 -11.90 8.84 2.57
C PHE A 85 -11.15 7.59 3.03
N VAL A 86 -11.62 6.96 4.11
CA VAL A 86 -11.00 5.77 4.69
C VAL A 86 -12.05 4.70 4.90
N ILE A 87 -11.70 3.45 4.60
CA ILE A 87 -12.51 2.27 4.82
C ILE A 87 -11.73 1.29 5.71
N GLY A 88 -12.34 0.86 6.82
CA GLY A 88 -11.79 -0.19 7.67
C GLY A 88 -12.57 -1.50 7.49
N PHE A 89 -11.85 -2.61 7.32
CA PHE A 89 -12.45 -3.93 7.29
C PHE A 89 -12.38 -4.56 8.69
N GLY A 90 -13.51 -5.04 9.18
CA GLY A 90 -13.55 -5.72 10.46
C GLY A 90 -12.73 -7.00 10.47
N ARG A 91 -12.40 -7.49 11.66
CA ARG A 91 -11.67 -8.75 11.85
C ARG A 91 -12.32 -9.93 11.14
N ASP A 92 -13.66 -9.98 11.18
CA ASP A 92 -14.46 -11.08 10.62
C ASP A 92 -15.20 -10.67 9.34
N HIS A 93 -14.64 -9.70 8.62
CA HIS A 93 -15.25 -9.20 7.39
C HIS A 93 -15.38 -10.32 6.34
N PRO A 94 -16.54 -10.42 5.63
CA PRO A 94 -16.72 -11.40 4.56
C PRO A 94 -15.71 -11.23 3.42
N LYS A 95 -15.61 -12.23 2.55
CA LYS A 95 -14.71 -12.24 1.38
C LYS A 95 -14.97 -11.11 0.40
N LYS A 96 -16.17 -10.56 0.37
CA LYS A 96 -16.57 -9.47 -0.51
C LYS A 96 -17.00 -8.25 0.31
N ALA A 97 -16.55 -7.08 -0.11
CA ALA A 97 -17.00 -5.80 0.42
C ALA A 97 -17.74 -5.03 -0.67
N ASN A 98 -18.92 -4.53 -0.34
CA ASN A 98 -19.73 -3.73 -1.26
C ASN A 98 -19.48 -2.25 -1.02
N LEU A 99 -19.02 -1.58 -2.05
CA LEU A 99 -18.79 -0.15 -2.07
C LEU A 99 -19.71 0.47 -3.11
N TYR A 100 -20.49 1.47 -2.71
CA TYR A 100 -21.43 2.13 -3.59
C TYR A 100 -20.99 3.57 -3.84
N PHE A 101 -21.04 3.97 -5.09
CA PHE A 101 -20.75 5.34 -5.52
C PHE A 101 -22.00 5.97 -6.15
N PHE A 102 -22.34 7.17 -5.73
CA PHE A 102 -23.46 7.91 -6.30
C PHE A 102 -22.97 8.74 -7.49
N ILE A 103 -23.21 8.24 -8.70
CA ILE A 103 -22.74 8.85 -9.94
C ILE A 103 -23.93 8.96 -10.91
N ASN A 104 -24.11 10.14 -11.51
CA ASN A 104 -25.20 10.40 -12.47
C ASN A 104 -26.58 9.99 -11.93
N GLN A 105 -26.88 10.39 -10.70
CA GLN A 105 -28.16 10.13 -10.01
C GLN A 105 -28.45 8.64 -9.73
N ASN A 106 -27.44 7.76 -9.86
CA ASN A 106 -27.56 6.34 -9.60
C ASN A 106 -26.47 5.84 -8.66
N TRP A 107 -26.82 4.87 -7.82
CA TRP A 107 -25.85 4.15 -7.01
C TRP A 107 -25.21 3.03 -7.83
N ILE A 108 -23.90 3.08 -7.96
CA ILE A 108 -23.10 2.08 -8.67
C ILE A 108 -22.36 1.22 -7.65
N LEU A 109 -22.62 -0.09 -7.69
CA LEU A 109 -21.98 -1.06 -6.82
C LEU A 109 -20.63 -1.50 -7.38
N LYS A 110 -19.60 -1.46 -6.56
CA LYS A 110 -18.30 -2.12 -6.79
C LYS A 110 -18.05 -3.10 -5.68
N LYS A 111 -17.80 -4.35 -6.05
CA LYS A 111 -17.41 -5.41 -5.12
C LYS A 111 -15.90 -5.48 -5.01
N LEU A 112 -15.39 -5.45 -3.79
CA LEU A 112 -13.98 -5.59 -3.49
C LEU A 112 -13.72 -6.98 -2.92
N ASP A 113 -12.61 -7.59 -3.34
CA ASP A 113 -12.16 -8.86 -2.77
C ASP A 113 -11.35 -8.60 -1.50
N ILE A 114 -11.78 -9.20 -0.40
CA ILE A 114 -11.14 -9.05 0.90
C ILE A 114 -10.46 -10.37 1.27
N LYS A 115 -9.14 -10.33 1.39
CA LYS A 115 -8.35 -11.48 1.77
C LYS A 115 -8.66 -11.87 3.21
N GLN A 116 -8.90 -13.16 3.41
CA GLN A 116 -9.16 -13.70 4.74
C GLN A 116 -7.85 -13.90 5.48
N ARG A 117 -7.79 -13.45 6.74
CA ARG A 117 -6.61 -13.57 7.60
C ARG A 117 -6.81 -14.74 8.55
N LYS A 118 -5.80 -15.58 8.67
CA LYS A 118 -5.79 -16.62 9.71
C LYS A 118 -5.27 -16.00 11.00
N TYR A 119 -6.13 -15.92 12.00
CA TYR A 119 -5.76 -15.49 13.34
C TYR A 119 -5.35 -16.71 14.18
N LYS A 120 -4.23 -16.57 14.91
CA LYS A 120 -3.86 -17.58 15.90
C LYS A 120 -4.79 -17.47 17.10
N THR A 121 -5.52 -18.53 17.37
CA THR A 121 -6.35 -18.61 18.57
C THR A 121 -5.44 -18.99 19.75
N GLN A 122 -5.31 -18.10 20.72
CA GLN A 122 -4.68 -18.44 21.99
C GLN A 122 -5.75 -18.97 22.93
N VAL A 123 -5.63 -20.25 23.29
CA VAL A 123 -6.45 -20.82 24.36
C VAL A 123 -5.72 -20.58 25.66
N ILE A 124 -6.27 -19.71 26.52
CA ILE A 124 -5.75 -19.48 27.87
C ILE A 124 -6.38 -20.53 28.76
N ASN A 125 -5.61 -21.60 29.06
CA ASN A 125 -5.98 -22.62 30.03
C ASN A 125 -5.48 -22.17 31.41
N GLY A 126 -6.31 -22.25 32.44
CA GLY A 126 -5.89 -22.05 33.82
C GLY A 126 -6.51 -20.86 34.55
N LEU A 127 -7.67 -20.47 34.14
CA LEU A 127 -8.54 -19.62 34.93
C LEU A 127 -9.58 -20.42 35.68
#